data_da4b1af52513ff201dcbdd83ad8e665a
#
_entry.id   da4b1af52513ff201dcbdd83ad8e665a
#
_cell.length_a   1.000
_cell.length_b   1.000
_cell.length_c   1.000
_cell.angle_alpha   90.00
_cell.angle_beta   90.00
_cell.angle_gamma   90.00
#
_symmetry.space_group_name_H-M   'P 1'
#
loop_
_entity.id
_entity.type
_entity.pdbx_description
1 polymer ?
#
loop_
_entity_poly.entity_id
_entity_poly.type
_entity_poly.pdbx_seq_one_letter_code
_entity_poly.pdbx_strand_id
1 'polypeptide(L)' 'MTAYRQKALAIAEYLQEHGETKAAVIAQSLAEPKTRAILYDNVYGWFDRLGKGVYALSPQGKTEFSKWLTHDQTAD' A
#
# COMPACT_ATOMS: atom_id res chain seq x y z
N MET A 1 1.43 16.02 3.62
CA MET A 1 1.28 14.55 3.74
C MET A 1 2.40 14.00 4.60
N THR A 2 2.10 13.05 5.48
CA THR A 2 3.12 12.45 6.33
C THR A 2 3.96 11.42 5.55
N ALA A 3 5.19 11.20 6.01
CA ALA A 3 6.05 10.21 5.38
C ALA A 3 5.42 8.81 5.42
N TYR A 4 4.72 8.49 6.51
CA TYR A 4 4.04 7.21 6.64
C TYR A 4 3.01 7.03 5.53
N ARG A 5 2.19 8.05 5.30
CA ARG A 5 1.16 7.97 4.26
C ARG A 5 1.76 7.82 2.88
N GLN A 6 2.84 8.54 2.59
CA GLN A 6 3.52 8.40 1.32
C GLN A 6 4.02 6.97 1.10
N LYS A 7 4.56 6.37 2.13
CA LYS A 7 5.03 4.99 2.06
C LYS A 7 3.87 4.02 1.86
N ALA A 8 2.78 4.23 2.58
CA ALA A 8 1.59 3.40 2.44
C ALA A 8 1.01 3.52 1.03
N LEU A 9 0.97 4.73 0.47
CA LEU A 9 0.50 4.94 -0.90
C LEU A 9 1.37 4.24 -1.92
N ALA A 10 2.69 4.25 -1.74
CA ALA A 10 3.60 3.56 -2.64
C ALA A 10 3.35 2.04 -2.61
N ILE A 11 3.11 1.49 -1.43
CA ILE A 11 2.79 0.08 -1.29
C ILE A 11 1.45 -0.23 -1.95
N ALA A 12 0.46 0.63 -1.75
CA ALA A 12 -0.86 0.47 -2.37
C ALA A 12 -0.76 0.49 -3.89
N GLU A 13 0.03 1.41 -4.44
CA GLU A 13 0.26 1.48 -5.87
C GLU A 13 0.89 0.20 -6.41
N TYR A 14 1.89 -0.31 -5.70
CA TYR A 14 2.53 -1.55 -6.08
C TYR A 14 1.53 -2.70 -6.13
N LEU A 15 0.70 -2.82 -5.10
CA LEU A 15 -0.31 -3.88 -5.03
C LEU A 15 -1.40 -3.69 -6.11
N GLN A 16 -1.73 -2.45 -6.43
CA GLN A 16 -2.69 -2.17 -7.47
C GLN A 16 -2.20 -2.65 -8.84
N GLU A 17 -0.91 -2.52 -9.08
CA GLU A 17 -0.32 -2.92 -10.35
C GLU A 17 -0.04 -4.42 -10.44
N HIS A 18 0.42 -5.01 -9.34
CA HIS A 18 0.91 -6.39 -9.35
C HIS A 18 -0.02 -7.41 -8.71
N GLY A 19 -1.04 -6.94 -7.98
CA GLY A 19 -1.92 -7.83 -7.25
C GLY A 19 -1.25 -8.36 -5.99
N GLU A 20 -1.70 -9.50 -5.51
CA GLU A 20 -1.16 -10.06 -4.26
C GLU A 20 0.34 -10.32 -4.40
N THR A 21 1.08 -9.93 -3.38
CA THR A 21 2.54 -10.02 -3.40
C THR A 21 3.04 -10.23 -1.98
N LYS A 22 4.17 -10.91 -1.86
CA LYS A 22 4.81 -11.10 -0.55
C LYS A 22 5.39 -9.78 -0.06
N ALA A 23 5.25 -9.53 1.24
CA ALA A 23 5.77 -8.30 1.85
C ALA A 23 7.26 -8.12 1.58
N ALA A 24 8.03 -9.20 1.61
CA ALA A 24 9.47 -9.14 1.35
C ALA A 24 9.75 -8.65 -0.07
N VAL A 25 8.96 -9.08 -1.04
CA VAL A 25 9.12 -8.65 -2.43
C VAL A 25 8.80 -7.18 -2.58
N ILE A 26 7.73 -6.72 -1.94
CA ILE A 26 7.34 -5.32 -1.98
C ILE A 26 8.43 -4.45 -1.34
N ALA A 27 8.92 -4.87 -0.17
CA ALA A 27 9.98 -4.13 0.53
C ALA A 27 11.22 -3.99 -0.33
N GLN A 28 11.59 -5.05 -1.02
CA GLN A 28 12.78 -5.04 -1.87
C GLN A 28 12.56 -4.18 -3.10
N SER A 29 11.40 -4.31 -3.72
CA SER A 29 11.08 -3.54 -4.94
C SER A 29 11.03 -2.05 -4.68
N LEU A 30 10.51 -1.65 -3.53
CA LEU A 30 10.38 -0.25 -3.16
C LEU A 30 11.60 0.27 -2.39
N ALA A 31 12.52 -0.62 -2.03
CA ALA A 31 13.68 -0.30 -1.18
C ALA A 31 13.21 0.37 0.12
N GLU A 32 12.12 -0.13 0.70
CA GLU A 32 11.53 0.45 1.90
C GLU A 32 11.54 -0.58 3.03
N PRO A 33 12.44 -0.46 4.00
CA PRO A 33 12.56 -1.44 5.08
C PRO A 33 11.35 -1.49 6.01
N LYS A 34 10.54 -0.44 6.05
CA LYS A 34 9.36 -0.39 6.92
C LYS A 34 8.11 -1.01 6.29
N THR A 35 8.22 -1.52 5.07
CA THR A 35 7.07 -2.08 4.36
C THR A 35 6.33 -3.14 5.18
N ARG A 36 7.05 -4.06 5.81
CA ARG A 36 6.42 -5.12 6.59
C ARG A 36 5.62 -4.55 7.75
N ALA A 37 6.18 -3.59 8.45
CA ALA A 37 5.50 -2.96 9.57
C ALA A 37 4.25 -2.23 9.11
N ILE A 38 4.34 -1.52 8.00
CA ILE A 38 3.20 -0.77 7.44
C ILE A 38 2.08 -1.72 7.05
N LEU A 39 2.42 -2.83 6.39
CA LEU A 39 1.43 -3.84 5.99
C LEU A 39 0.81 -4.52 7.20
N TYR A 40 1.63 -4.86 8.19
CA TYR A 40 1.17 -5.55 9.39
C TYR A 40 0.26 -4.66 10.23
N ASP A 41 0.70 -3.41 10.48
CA ASP A 41 -0.07 -2.46 11.28
C ASP A 41 -1.36 -2.06 10.60
N ASN A 42 -1.33 -1.94 9.26
CA ASN A 42 -2.51 -1.69 8.45
C ASN A 42 -3.37 -0.55 9.01
N VAL A 43 -2.73 0.56 9.33
CA VAL A 43 -3.37 1.68 10.05
C VAL A 43 -4.60 2.20 9.31
N TYR A 44 -4.54 2.24 7.98
CA TYR A 44 -5.64 2.77 7.18
C TYR A 44 -6.64 1.69 6.74
N GLY A 45 -6.35 0.42 6.99
CA GLY A 45 -7.20 -0.66 6.53
C GLY A 45 -7.13 -0.90 5.02
N TRP A 46 -6.03 -0.49 4.39
CA TRP A 46 -5.89 -0.58 2.93
C TRP A 46 -5.42 -1.95 2.45
N PHE A 47 -4.93 -2.78 3.34
CA PHE A 47 -4.29 -4.03 2.95
C PHE A 47 -4.99 -5.24 3.53
N ASP A 48 -5.06 -6.32 2.76
CA ASP A 48 -5.57 -7.61 3.22
C ASP A 48 -4.43 -8.61 3.28
N ARG A 49 -4.35 -9.34 4.38
CA ARG A 49 -3.39 -10.42 4.52
C ARG A 49 -4.05 -11.71 4.03
N LEU A 50 -3.53 -12.23 2.93
CA LEU A 50 -4.11 -13.42 2.27
C LEU A 50 -3.46 -14.72 2.73
N GLY A 51 -2.29 -14.64 3.33
CA GLY A 51 -1.57 -15.81 3.81
C GLY A 51 -0.30 -15.38 4.50
N LYS A 52 0.63 -16.31 4.71
CA LYS A 52 1.87 -16.00 5.39
C LYS A 52 2.68 -14.99 4.57
N GLY A 53 2.74 -13.75 5.06
CA GLY A 53 3.51 -12.71 4.45
C GLY A 53 3.00 -12.24 3.09
N VAL A 54 1.83 -12.71 2.64
CA VAL A 54 1.26 -12.31 1.36
C VAL A 54 0.15 -11.30 1.61
N TYR A 55 0.22 -10.18 0.89
CA TYR A 55 -0.73 -9.08 1.05
C TYR A 55 -1.30 -8.65 -0.29
N ALA A 56 -2.49 -8.08 -0.23
CA ALA A 56 -3.16 -7.50 -1.39
C ALA A 56 -3.86 -6.22 -0.96
N LEU A 57 -4.26 -5.43 -1.94
CA LEU A 57 -5.00 -4.20 -1.68
C LEU A 57 -6.44 -4.59 -1.32
N SER A 58 -6.92 -4.12 -0.17
CA SER A 58 -8.30 -4.37 0.25
C SER A 58 -9.28 -3.57 -0.61
N PRO A 59 -10.58 -3.93 -0.59
CA PRO A 59 -11.57 -3.10 -1.29
C PRO A 59 -11.56 -1.66 -0.80
N GLN A 60 -11.40 -1.46 0.51
CA GLN A 60 -11.29 -0.12 1.08
C GLN A 60 -10.02 0.56 0.57
N GLY A 61 -8.92 -0.17 0.48
CA GLY A 61 -7.67 0.37 -0.03
C GLY A 61 -7.77 0.80 -1.47
N LYS A 62 -8.45 0.02 -2.30
CA LYS A 62 -8.67 0.39 -3.70
C LYS A 62 -9.45 1.70 -3.81
N THR A 63 -10.49 1.85 -3.02
CA THR A 63 -11.31 3.05 -3.02
C THR A 63 -10.52 4.27 -2.55
N GLU A 64 -9.83 4.12 -1.42
CA GLU A 64 -9.05 5.23 -0.85
C GLU A 64 -7.89 5.62 -1.74
N PHE A 65 -7.20 4.63 -2.31
CA PHE A 65 -6.08 4.89 -3.21
C PHE A 65 -6.53 5.69 -4.42
N SER A 66 -7.67 5.31 -5.01
CA SER A 66 -8.23 6.05 -6.15
C SER A 66 -8.57 7.49 -5.78
N LYS A 67 -9.14 7.70 -4.60
CA LYS A 67 -9.44 9.04 -4.11
C LYS A 67 -8.18 9.88 -3.94
N TRP A 68 -7.13 9.29 -3.40
CA TRP A 68 -5.87 10.02 -3.19
C TRP A 68 -5.22 10.39 -4.52
N LEU A 69 -5.25 9.49 -5.49
CA LEU A 69 -4.72 9.80 -6.83
C LEU A 69 -5.49 10.96 -7.46
N THR A 70 -6.82 10.89 -7.43
CA THR A 70 -7.66 11.93 -8.00
C THR A 70 -7.45 13.25 -7.29
N HIS A 71 -7.37 13.21 -5.96
CA HIS A 71 -7.15 14.40 -5.15
C HIS A 71 -5.81 15.07 -5.48
N ASP A 72 -4.75 14.25 -5.59
CA ASP A 72 -3.43 14.78 -5.93
C ASP A 72 -3.43 15.46 -7.29
N GLN A 73 -4.13 14.87 -8.25
CA GLN A 73 -4.22 15.46 -9.60
C GLN A 73 -4.98 16.77 -9.61
N THR A 74 -6.00 16.88 -8.77
CA THR A 74 -6.80 18.10 -8.70
C THR A 74 -6.19 19.16 -7.81
N ALA A 75 -5.32 18.78 -6.90
CA ALA A 75 -4.67 19.74 -6.00
C ALA A 75 -3.67 20.61 -6.72
N ASP A 76 -3.22 20.17 -7.87
CA ASP A 76 -2.32 20.97 -8.69
C ASP A 76 -3.12 22.00 -9.48
#